data_89a69580aa7284626d80d7ebc77ac656
#
_entry.id   89a69580aa7284626d80d7ebc77ac656
#
_cell.length_a   1.000
_cell.length_b   1.000
_cell.length_c   1.000
_cell.angle_alpha   90.00
_cell.angle_beta   90.00
_cell.angle_gamma   90.00
#
_symmetry.space_group_name_H-M   'P 1'
#
loop_
_entity.id
_entity.type
_entity.pdbx_description
1 polymer ?
#
loop_
_entity_poly.entity_id
_entity_poly.type
_entity_poly.pdbx_seq_one_letter_code
_entity_poly.pdbx_strand_id
1 'polypeptide(L)'
;MATLPELLKSLVDHNGSDLHITTNTPPQIRVHGHLRALDLPVLGPAETKALAYSVLTDAQKKRFEESLELDFSFGIRGIARFRCNVFNQRGAVAAVYRVIPEVIKTFGELGLPAVIATLAERPRGLVLITGPTGSGKSTT
;
A
#
# COMPACT_ATOMS: atom_id res chain seq x y z
N MET A 1 -19.69 -8.75 6.77
CA MET A 1 -18.28 -8.33 6.95
C MET A 1 -17.76 -7.89 5.58
N ALA A 2 -17.14 -6.72 5.47
CA ALA A 2 -16.57 -6.26 4.21
C ALA A 2 -15.41 -7.19 3.78
N THR A 3 -15.32 -7.49 2.49
CA THR A 3 -14.24 -8.29 1.91
C THR A 3 -13.00 -7.41 1.68
N LEU A 4 -11.82 -8.03 1.57
CA LEU A 4 -10.59 -7.27 1.30
C LEU A 4 -10.65 -6.48 -0.03
N PRO A 5 -11.18 -7.04 -1.15
CA PRO A 5 -11.36 -6.27 -2.39
C PRO A 5 -12.25 -5.02 -2.22
N GLU A 6 -13.32 -5.10 -1.44
CA GLU A 6 -14.17 -3.94 -1.15
C GLU A 6 -13.44 -2.87 -0.34
N LEU A 7 -12.66 -3.26 0.65
CA LEU A 7 -11.82 -2.33 1.44
C LEU A 7 -10.74 -1.66 0.58
N LEU A 8 -10.09 -2.43 -0.30
CA LEU A 8 -9.08 -1.91 -1.22
C LEU A 8 -9.69 -0.99 -2.29
N LYS A 9 -10.89 -1.32 -2.77
CA LYS A 9 -11.64 -0.41 -3.65
C LYS A 9 -11.98 0.89 -2.94
N SER A 10 -12.48 0.84 -1.71
CA SER A 10 -12.75 2.03 -0.88
C SER A 10 -11.48 2.88 -0.69
N LEU A 11 -10.31 2.25 -0.46
CA LEU A 11 -9.03 2.95 -0.38
C LEU A 11 -8.75 3.78 -1.65
N VAL A 12 -8.91 3.16 -2.82
CA VAL A 12 -8.67 3.82 -4.12
C VAL A 12 -9.71 4.92 -4.39
N ASP A 13 -10.99 4.67 -4.13
CA ASP A 13 -12.09 5.62 -4.31
C ASP A 13 -11.91 6.90 -3.45
N HIS A 14 -11.28 6.76 -2.27
CA HIS A 14 -10.92 7.90 -1.40
C HIS A 14 -9.54 8.53 -1.70
N ASN A 15 -8.88 8.15 -2.78
CA ASN A 15 -7.50 8.57 -3.09
C ASN A 15 -6.53 8.33 -1.92
N GLY A 16 -6.74 7.25 -1.17
CA GLY A 16 -5.89 6.88 -0.05
C GLY A 16 -4.58 6.21 -0.52
N SER A 17 -3.57 6.29 0.31
CA SER A 17 -2.25 5.68 0.05
C SER A 17 -2.12 4.28 0.66
N ASP A 18 -2.67 4.07 1.84
CA ASP A 18 -2.52 2.83 2.61
C ASP A 18 -3.84 2.41 3.27
N LEU A 19 -4.12 1.10 3.27
CA LEU A 19 -5.15 0.46 4.10
C LEU A 19 -4.46 -0.29 5.23
N HIS A 20 -4.90 -0.05 6.46
CA HIS A 20 -4.42 -0.71 7.66
C HIS A 20 -5.51 -1.64 8.22
N ILE A 21 -5.15 -2.90 8.40
CA ILE A 21 -5.98 -3.95 9.02
C ILE A 21 -5.28 -4.38 10.30
N THR A 22 -5.83 -3.99 11.45
CA THR A 22 -5.30 -4.36 12.77
C THR A 22 -6.44 -4.75 13.71
N THR A 23 -6.13 -5.63 14.68
CA THR A 23 -7.12 -6.04 15.66
C THR A 23 -7.51 -4.91 16.60
N ASN A 24 -8.73 -4.97 17.13
CA ASN A 24 -9.35 -4.00 18.05
C ASN A 24 -9.52 -2.59 17.44
N THR A 25 -9.48 -2.46 16.14
CA THR A 25 -9.81 -1.23 15.42
C THR A 25 -10.67 -1.54 14.20
N PRO A 26 -11.51 -0.62 13.73
CA PRO A 26 -12.08 -0.76 12.40
C PRO A 26 -10.98 -0.66 11.35
N PRO A 27 -11.20 -1.14 10.10
CA PRO A 27 -10.29 -0.88 8.99
C PRO A 27 -10.00 0.61 8.86
N GLN A 28 -8.74 0.99 8.64
CA GLN A 28 -8.33 2.39 8.53
C GLN A 28 -7.65 2.65 7.20
N ILE A 29 -7.92 3.78 6.59
CA ILE A 29 -7.24 4.24 5.38
C ILE A 29 -6.42 5.50 5.68
N ARG A 30 -5.28 5.63 4.99
CA ARG A 30 -4.48 6.85 5.03
C ARG A 30 -4.84 7.74 3.86
N VAL A 31 -5.34 8.95 4.15
CA VAL A 31 -5.70 9.96 3.14
C VAL A 31 -4.96 11.24 3.48
N HIS A 32 -4.20 11.78 2.52
CA HIS A 32 -3.36 12.98 2.71
C HIS A 32 -2.46 12.91 3.96
N GLY A 33 -1.87 11.74 4.23
CA GLY A 33 -1.00 11.50 5.39
C GLY A 33 -1.72 11.18 6.71
N HIS A 34 -3.03 11.40 6.81
CA HIS A 34 -3.81 11.16 8.02
C HIS A 34 -4.55 9.81 7.98
N LEU A 35 -4.46 9.03 9.05
CA LEU A 35 -5.27 7.82 9.22
C LEU A 35 -6.71 8.20 9.56
N ARG A 36 -7.65 7.55 8.86
CA ARG A 36 -9.10 7.67 9.08
C ARG A 36 -9.71 6.29 9.19
N ALA A 37 -10.51 6.06 10.22
CA ALA A 37 -11.30 4.85 10.35
C ALA A 37 -12.41 4.85 9.29
N LEU A 38 -12.65 3.69 8.69
CA LEU A 38 -13.86 3.47 7.90
C LEU A 38 -15.05 3.25 8.85
N ASP A 39 -16.25 3.61 8.41
CA ASP A 39 -17.48 3.36 9.16
C ASP A 39 -17.88 1.88 9.05
N LEU A 40 -17.09 1.04 9.70
CA LEU A 40 -17.20 -0.42 9.71
C LEU A 40 -16.95 -0.93 11.13
N PRO A 41 -17.42 -2.14 11.47
CA PRO A 41 -17.18 -2.73 12.77
C PRO A 41 -15.68 -2.90 13.09
N VAL A 42 -15.37 -2.88 14.38
CA VAL A 42 -14.05 -3.20 14.91
C VAL A 42 -13.70 -4.64 14.57
N LEU A 43 -12.49 -4.88 14.08
CA LEU A 43 -12.01 -6.20 13.68
C LEU A 43 -11.43 -6.97 14.87
N GLY A 44 -11.83 -8.23 15.01
CA GLY A 44 -11.20 -9.19 15.92
C GLY A 44 -10.01 -9.91 15.27
N PRO A 45 -9.23 -10.68 16.08
CA PRO A 45 -8.06 -11.43 15.56
C PRO A 45 -8.38 -12.43 14.46
N ALA A 46 -9.53 -13.09 14.52
CA ALA A 46 -9.97 -14.04 13.49
C ALA A 46 -10.29 -13.33 12.18
N GLU A 47 -10.89 -12.14 12.24
CA GLU A 47 -11.27 -11.34 11.10
C GLU A 47 -10.06 -10.73 10.39
N THR A 48 -9.10 -10.19 11.15
CA THR A 48 -7.85 -9.67 10.58
C THR A 48 -7.06 -10.77 9.87
N LYS A 49 -6.96 -11.97 10.48
CA LYS A 49 -6.33 -13.14 9.86
C LYS A 49 -7.07 -13.55 8.58
N ALA A 50 -8.39 -13.65 8.61
CA ALA A 50 -9.19 -14.04 7.44
C ALA A 50 -9.02 -13.06 6.27
N LEU A 51 -9.05 -11.75 6.54
CA LEU A 51 -8.81 -10.71 5.53
C LEU A 51 -7.40 -10.82 4.94
N ALA A 52 -6.36 -10.90 5.78
CA ALA A 52 -4.98 -11.02 5.30
C ALA A 52 -4.77 -12.31 4.48
N TYR A 53 -5.30 -13.44 4.92
CA TYR A 53 -5.14 -14.74 4.26
C TYR A 53 -5.92 -14.86 2.95
N SER A 54 -6.94 -14.04 2.74
CA SER A 54 -7.78 -14.08 1.52
C SER A 54 -7.01 -13.85 0.21
N VAL A 55 -5.83 -13.22 0.27
CA VAL A 55 -4.98 -12.91 -0.89
C VAL A 55 -3.66 -13.66 -0.88
N LEU A 56 -3.41 -14.51 0.12
CA LEU A 56 -2.19 -15.31 0.21
C LEU A 56 -2.37 -16.67 -0.49
N THR A 57 -1.38 -17.06 -1.26
CA THR A 57 -1.24 -18.45 -1.73
C THR A 57 -0.87 -19.37 -0.57
N ASP A 58 -1.06 -20.67 -0.72
CA ASP A 58 -0.74 -21.62 0.36
C ASP A 58 0.76 -21.63 0.71
N ALA A 59 1.64 -21.45 -0.27
CA ALA A 59 3.07 -21.28 -0.04
C ALA A 59 3.38 -20.00 0.77
N GLN A 60 2.67 -18.89 0.50
CA GLN A 60 2.82 -17.66 1.25
C GLN A 60 2.30 -17.77 2.69
N LYS A 61 1.17 -18.46 2.89
CA LYS A 61 0.64 -18.76 4.23
C LYS A 61 1.66 -19.54 5.07
N LYS A 62 2.21 -20.62 4.50
CA LYS A 62 3.25 -21.41 5.17
C LYS A 62 4.46 -20.57 5.55
N ARG A 63 4.98 -19.77 4.60
CA ARG A 63 6.11 -18.87 4.86
C ARG A 63 5.80 -17.84 5.95
N PHE A 64 4.60 -17.26 5.93
CA PHE A 64 4.16 -16.33 6.97
C PHE A 64 4.06 -16.99 8.35
N GLU A 65 3.56 -18.22 8.43
CA GLU A 65 3.46 -18.97 9.70
C GLU A 65 4.82 -19.32 10.29
N GLU A 66 5.86 -19.45 9.45
CA GLU A 66 7.25 -19.70 9.87
C GLU A 66 7.98 -18.42 10.28
N SER A 67 7.80 -17.31 9.53
CA SER A 67 8.56 -16.06 9.73
C SER A 67 7.80 -14.98 10.51
N LEU A 68 6.48 -15.10 10.64
CA LEU A 68 5.56 -14.13 11.24
C LEU A 68 5.55 -12.77 10.56
N GLU A 69 6.15 -12.67 9.38
CA GLU A 69 6.19 -11.51 8.52
C GLU A 69 6.27 -11.93 7.04
N LEU A 70 5.55 -11.21 6.18
CA LEU A 70 5.56 -11.44 4.74
C LEU A 70 5.32 -10.14 3.98
N ASP A 71 6.26 -9.78 3.10
CA ASP A 71 6.11 -8.68 2.14
C ASP A 71 5.91 -9.27 0.74
N PHE A 72 4.89 -8.83 0.02
CA PHE A 72 4.57 -9.28 -1.34
C PHE A 72 3.76 -8.21 -2.08
N SER A 73 3.51 -8.44 -3.35
CA SER A 73 2.62 -7.59 -4.14
C SER A 73 1.59 -8.44 -4.90
N PHE A 74 0.41 -7.87 -5.09
CA PHE A 74 -0.63 -8.46 -5.91
C PHE A 74 -1.45 -7.37 -6.61
N GLY A 75 -2.17 -7.75 -7.66
CA GLY A 75 -3.08 -6.86 -8.38
C GLY A 75 -4.51 -7.34 -8.30
N ILE A 76 -5.45 -6.41 -8.24
CA ILE A 76 -6.87 -6.67 -8.42
C ILE A 76 -7.29 -6.03 -9.74
N ARG A 77 -7.73 -6.86 -10.68
CA ARG A 77 -8.14 -6.39 -12.01
C ARG A 77 -9.23 -5.32 -11.91
N GLY A 78 -9.01 -4.19 -12.57
CA GLY A 78 -9.95 -3.05 -12.56
C GLY A 78 -9.92 -2.20 -11.31
N ILE A 79 -9.01 -2.45 -10.34
CA ILE A 79 -8.83 -1.62 -9.16
C ILE A 79 -7.43 -1.01 -9.15
N ALA A 80 -6.40 -1.77 -8.77
CA ALA A 80 -4.99 -1.32 -8.73
C ALA A 80 -4.04 -2.50 -8.42
N ARG A 81 -2.73 -2.23 -8.43
CA ARG A 81 -1.72 -3.06 -7.76
C ARG A 81 -1.49 -2.57 -6.34
N PHE A 82 -1.15 -3.53 -5.49
CA PHE A 82 -0.89 -3.26 -4.07
C PHE A 82 0.40 -3.94 -3.63
N ARG A 83 1.21 -3.23 -2.83
CA ARG A 83 2.24 -3.83 -2.00
C ARG A 83 1.62 -4.13 -0.65
N CYS A 84 1.82 -5.32 -0.16
CA CYS A 84 1.26 -5.77 1.11
C CYS A 84 2.38 -6.23 2.04
N ASN A 85 2.31 -5.79 3.29
CA ASN A 85 3.07 -6.37 4.38
C ASN A 85 2.08 -6.97 5.39
N VAL A 86 2.20 -8.29 5.62
CA VAL A 86 1.45 -9.02 6.66
C VAL A 86 2.42 -9.35 7.77
N PHE A 87 2.05 -9.07 8.99
CA PHE A 87 2.91 -9.26 10.16
C PHE A 87 2.11 -9.64 11.41
N ASN A 88 2.80 -10.12 12.42
CA ASN A 88 2.18 -10.40 13.72
C ASN A 88 2.37 -9.19 14.64
N GLN A 89 1.27 -8.69 15.21
CA GLN A 89 1.26 -7.59 16.16
C GLN A 89 0.46 -7.98 17.40
N ARG A 90 1.09 -7.98 18.57
CA ARG A 90 0.44 -8.33 19.85
C ARG A 90 -0.27 -9.68 19.82
N GLY A 91 0.31 -10.67 19.14
CA GLY A 91 -0.24 -12.01 19.03
C GLY A 91 -1.38 -12.17 17.99
N ALA A 92 -1.69 -11.14 17.22
CA ALA A 92 -2.69 -11.18 16.15
C ALA A 92 -2.09 -10.82 14.80
N VAL A 93 -2.69 -11.33 13.73
CA VAL A 93 -2.30 -10.97 12.36
C VAL A 93 -2.76 -9.55 12.06
N ALA A 94 -1.85 -8.75 11.52
CA ALA A 94 -2.11 -7.43 10.99
C ALA A 94 -1.60 -7.32 9.55
N ALA A 95 -2.12 -6.39 8.78
CA ALA A 95 -1.69 -6.17 7.41
C ALA A 95 -1.79 -4.69 7.02
N VAL A 96 -0.84 -4.26 6.19
CA VAL A 96 -0.86 -2.94 5.55
C VAL A 96 -0.78 -3.13 4.04
N TYR A 97 -1.69 -2.49 3.32
CA TYR A 97 -1.76 -2.53 1.86
C TYR A 97 -1.50 -1.13 1.32
N ARG A 98 -0.46 -0.97 0.52
CA ARG A 98 -0.12 0.29 -0.16
C ARG A 98 -0.51 0.23 -1.61
N VAL A 99 -1.21 1.25 -2.09
CA VAL A 99 -1.51 1.39 -3.52
C VAL A 99 -0.22 1.63 -4.29
N ILE A 100 0.00 0.86 -5.36
CA ILE A 100 1.06 1.10 -6.35
C ILE A 100 0.39 1.75 -7.56
N PRO A 101 0.68 3.03 -7.86
CA PRO A 101 0.13 3.70 -9.03
C PRO A 101 0.53 2.96 -10.31
N GLU A 102 -0.45 2.65 -11.17
CA GLU A 102 -0.18 2.02 -12.47
C GLU A 102 0.19 3.07 -13.54
N VAL A 103 -0.28 4.29 -13.36
CA VAL A 103 -0.02 5.39 -14.27
C VAL A 103 1.16 6.22 -13.74
N ILE A 104 2.23 6.27 -14.54
CA ILE A 104 3.37 7.16 -14.30
C ILE A 104 2.97 8.54 -14.79
N LYS A 105 2.93 9.51 -13.87
CA LYS A 105 2.66 10.91 -14.23
C LYS A 105 3.84 11.52 -14.99
N THR A 106 3.53 12.39 -15.93
CA THR A 106 4.53 13.18 -16.65
C THR A 106 5.17 14.23 -15.73
N PHE A 107 6.35 14.74 -16.11
CA PHE A 107 7.03 15.81 -15.37
C PHE A 107 6.15 17.06 -15.20
N GLY A 108 5.36 17.40 -16.22
CA GLY A 108 4.42 18.53 -16.17
C GLY A 108 3.29 18.32 -15.17
N GLU A 109 2.68 17.13 -15.15
CA GLU A 109 1.63 16.77 -14.16
C GLU A 109 2.16 16.73 -12.71
N LEU A 110 3.45 16.46 -12.53
CA LEU A 110 4.13 16.49 -11.23
C LEU A 110 4.55 17.90 -10.83
N GLY A 111 4.43 18.88 -11.71
CA GLY A 111 4.88 20.26 -11.47
C GLY A 111 6.41 20.39 -11.33
N LEU A 112 7.16 19.46 -11.93
CA LEU A 112 8.62 19.47 -11.86
C LEU A 112 9.21 20.56 -12.77
N PRO A 113 10.35 21.17 -12.38
CA PRO A 113 11.05 22.12 -13.24
C PRO A 113 11.46 21.50 -14.59
N ALA A 114 11.37 22.27 -15.67
CA ALA A 114 11.68 21.80 -17.02
C ALA A 114 13.11 21.23 -17.18
N VAL A 115 14.04 21.68 -16.34
CA VAL A 115 15.43 21.17 -16.32
C VAL A 115 15.50 19.67 -16.04
N ILE A 116 14.52 19.10 -15.32
CA ILE A 116 14.48 17.64 -15.02
C ILE A 116 14.35 16.84 -16.32
N ALA A 117 13.49 17.27 -17.24
CA ALA A 117 13.35 16.64 -18.55
C ALA A 117 14.67 16.66 -19.32
N THR A 118 15.34 17.81 -19.36
CA THR A 118 16.65 17.97 -20.01
C THR A 118 17.72 17.07 -19.39
N LEU A 119 17.70 16.90 -18.06
CA LEU A 119 18.64 16.01 -17.37
C LEU A 119 18.35 14.53 -17.67
N ALA A 120 17.08 14.14 -17.79
CA ALA A 120 16.69 12.77 -18.15
C ALA A 120 17.12 12.36 -19.57
N GLU A 121 17.26 13.31 -20.48
CA GLU A 121 17.70 13.07 -21.86
C GLU A 121 19.22 12.98 -22.03
N ARG A 122 20.01 13.25 -20.98
CA ARG A 122 21.47 13.20 -21.07
C ARG A 122 21.97 11.78 -21.28
N PRO A 123 22.85 11.51 -22.26
CA PRO A 123 23.33 10.17 -22.59
C PRO A 123 24.30 9.58 -21.55
N ARG A 124 24.83 10.41 -20.66
CA ARG A 124 25.80 10.03 -19.60
C ARG A 124 25.82 11.06 -18.49
N GLY A 125 26.23 10.63 -17.32
CA GLY A 125 26.30 11.41 -16.09
C GLY A 125 25.51 10.75 -14.96
N LEU A 126 25.57 11.31 -13.78
CA LEU A 126 24.81 10.88 -12.60
C LEU A 126 23.99 12.06 -12.09
N VAL A 127 22.68 11.82 -11.92
CA VAL A 127 21.76 12.76 -11.27
C VAL A 127 21.27 12.13 -9.98
N LEU A 128 21.43 12.83 -8.86
CA LEU A 128 20.97 12.37 -7.55
C LEU A 128 19.76 13.17 -7.11
N ILE A 129 18.67 12.48 -6.81
CA ILE A 129 17.46 13.05 -6.24
C ILE A 129 17.42 12.66 -4.75
N THR A 130 17.52 13.65 -3.88
CA THR A 130 17.63 13.46 -2.44
C THR A 130 16.48 14.15 -1.70
N GLY A 131 16.23 13.70 -0.47
CA GLY A 131 15.19 14.28 0.38
C GLY A 131 14.69 13.29 1.45
N PRO A 132 13.89 13.73 2.42
CA PRO A 132 13.31 12.86 3.45
C PRO A 132 12.29 11.87 2.86
N THR A 133 11.88 10.89 3.65
CA THR A 133 10.83 9.93 3.26
C THR A 133 9.52 10.69 2.96
N GLY A 134 8.86 10.33 1.86
CA GLY A 134 7.61 10.98 1.42
C GLY A 134 7.79 12.28 0.65
N SER A 135 9.03 12.73 0.38
CA SER A 135 9.29 13.98 -0.39
C SER A 135 9.14 13.83 -1.92
N GLY A 136 8.74 12.66 -2.42
CA GLY A 136 8.52 12.44 -3.84
C GLY A 136 9.74 11.95 -4.65
N LYS A 137 10.86 11.60 -4.00
CA LYS A 137 12.10 11.12 -4.68
C LYS A 137 11.87 10.04 -5.74
N SER A 138 11.09 9.01 -5.36
CA SER A 138 10.80 7.89 -6.26
C SER A 138 9.73 8.20 -7.30
N THR A 139 9.01 9.29 -7.13
CA THR A 139 7.98 9.76 -8.07
C THR A 139 8.60 10.63 -9.17
N THR A 140 9.67 11.35 -8.85
CA THR A 140 10.49 12.11 -9.78
C THR A 140 11.36 11.23 -10.66
#